data_00617baed70edeb758421e573ccf9e17
#
_entry.id   00617baed70edeb758421e573ccf9e17
#
_cell.length_a   1.000
_cell.length_b   1.000
_cell.length_c   1.000
_cell.angle_alpha   90.00
_cell.angle_beta   90.00
_cell.angle_gamma   90.00
#
_symmetry.space_group_name_H-M   'P 1'
#
loop_
_entity.id
_entity.type
_entity.pdbx_description
1 polymer ?
#
loop_
_entity_poly.entity_id
_entity_poly.type
_entity_poly.pdbx_seq_one_letter_code
_entity_poly.pdbx_strand_id
1 'polypeptide(L)'
;MEALRLIEGRAALAYFTAWQAIPLWWKGIGKRPIPDEWHRVGLRQSSLSGTNRHATHPVNALLNYAYGLLETEVRIAVVAAGLDPTIGYLHARRPGRVALVYDLMEPLRPRVDHGVLEFVQKHIFSPGDFVMTNSGACRLHSQMAGFVAALRADIEKTPRSIISLITVLLDDHHNLRTLIVQH
;
A
#
# COMPACT_ATOMS: atom_id res chain seq x y z
N MET A 1 11.31 8.42 -18.82
CA MET A 1 10.15 8.06 -17.98
C MET A 1 9.76 6.58 -18.11
N GLU A 2 9.65 6.04 -19.32
CA GLU A 2 9.34 4.61 -19.53
C GLU A 2 10.38 3.65 -18.94
N ALA A 3 11.67 3.92 -19.18
CA ALA A 3 12.76 3.14 -18.61
C ALA A 3 12.75 3.11 -17.07
N LEU A 4 12.41 4.22 -16.42
CA LEU A 4 12.31 4.30 -14.96
C LEU A 4 11.18 3.40 -14.41
N ARG A 5 10.02 3.43 -15.07
CA ARG A 5 8.88 2.56 -14.70
C ARG A 5 9.20 1.08 -14.89
N LEU A 6 9.97 0.75 -15.91
CA LEU A 6 10.40 -0.62 -16.17
C LEU A 6 11.35 -1.13 -15.06
N ILE A 7 12.30 -0.29 -14.64
CA ILE A 7 13.22 -0.60 -13.53
C ILE A 7 12.45 -0.75 -12.22
N GLU A 8 11.54 0.18 -11.94
CA GLU A 8 10.65 0.13 -10.75
C GLU A 8 9.82 -1.16 -10.73
N GLY A 9 9.17 -1.51 -11.85
CA GLY A 9 8.38 -2.74 -11.96
C GLY A 9 9.20 -4.01 -11.73
N ARG A 10 10.44 -4.06 -12.25
CA ARG A 10 11.36 -5.19 -12.03
C ARG A 10 11.83 -5.26 -10.58
N ALA A 11 12.16 -4.14 -9.98
CA ALA A 11 12.55 -4.07 -8.57
C ALA A 11 11.41 -4.51 -7.65
N ALA A 12 10.19 -4.03 -7.89
CA ALA A 12 9.01 -4.43 -7.14
C ALA A 12 8.72 -5.93 -7.29
N LEU A 13 8.86 -6.49 -8.50
CA LEU A 13 8.67 -7.93 -8.71
C LEU A 13 9.70 -8.73 -7.91
N ALA A 14 10.99 -8.39 -7.97
CA ALA A 14 12.04 -9.08 -7.23
C ALA A 14 11.81 -8.97 -5.70
N TYR A 15 11.44 -7.80 -5.23
CA TYR A 15 11.13 -7.53 -3.82
C TYR A 15 9.98 -8.42 -3.31
N PHE A 16 8.83 -8.42 -3.96
CA PHE A 16 7.70 -9.25 -3.53
C PHE A 16 7.90 -10.74 -3.80
N THR A 17 8.74 -11.12 -4.76
CA THR A 17 9.11 -12.53 -4.95
C THR A 17 9.89 -13.06 -3.76
N ALA A 18 10.76 -12.25 -3.16
CA ALA A 18 11.51 -12.63 -1.96
C ALA A 18 10.60 -12.93 -0.75
N TRP A 19 9.39 -12.34 -0.70
CA TRP A 19 8.44 -12.60 0.38
C TRP A 19 7.76 -13.97 0.28
N GLN A 20 7.72 -14.61 -0.89
CA GLN A 20 6.99 -15.87 -1.10
C GLN A 20 7.54 -17.05 -0.28
N ALA A 21 8.78 -16.95 0.21
CA ALA A 21 9.35 -17.94 1.10
C ALA A 21 8.84 -17.85 2.55
N ILE A 22 8.17 -16.74 2.92
CA ILE A 22 7.74 -16.46 4.30
C ILE A 22 6.51 -17.31 4.63
N PRO A 23 6.57 -18.16 5.67
CA PRO A 23 5.42 -18.94 6.10
C PRO A 23 4.39 -18.06 6.82
N LEU A 24 3.12 -18.42 6.70
CA LEU A 24 2.02 -17.84 7.47
C LEU A 24 1.53 -18.86 8.49
N TRP A 25 1.44 -18.41 9.74
CA TRP A 25 1.00 -19.25 10.83
C TRP A 25 -0.50 -19.13 11.06
N TRP A 26 -1.18 -20.26 11.17
CA TRP A 26 -2.64 -20.34 11.28
C TRP A 26 -3.08 -21.16 12.47
N LYS A 27 -4.18 -20.74 13.12
CA LYS A 27 -4.91 -21.49 14.13
C LYS A 27 -6.36 -21.72 13.68
N GLY A 28 -6.98 -22.80 14.17
CA GLY A 28 -8.40 -23.09 13.93
C GLY A 28 -8.72 -23.62 12.52
N ILE A 29 -7.72 -23.95 11.70
CA ILE A 29 -7.89 -24.43 10.32
C ILE A 29 -8.55 -25.83 10.25
N GLY A 30 -8.47 -26.65 11.30
CA GLY A 30 -9.16 -27.94 11.33
C GLY A 30 -10.69 -27.83 11.36
N LYS A 31 -11.23 -26.71 11.88
CA LYS A 31 -12.67 -26.41 11.87
C LYS A 31 -13.11 -25.60 10.63
N ARG A 32 -12.23 -24.79 10.12
CA ARG A 32 -12.46 -23.93 8.95
C ARG A 32 -11.21 -23.93 8.09
N PRO A 33 -11.15 -24.83 7.07
CA PRO A 33 -9.99 -24.93 6.17
C PRO A 33 -9.72 -23.61 5.45
N ILE A 34 -8.47 -23.39 5.11
CA ILE A 34 -7.99 -22.27 4.29
C ILE A 34 -7.44 -22.83 2.96
N PRO A 35 -7.36 -22.01 1.91
CA PRO A 35 -6.66 -22.39 0.67
C PRO A 35 -5.20 -22.75 0.94
N ASP A 36 -4.66 -23.75 0.23
CA ASP A 36 -3.28 -24.22 0.42
C ASP A 36 -2.25 -23.13 0.18
N GLU A 37 -2.51 -22.25 -0.79
CA GLU A 37 -1.66 -21.10 -1.08
C GLU A 37 -1.56 -20.06 0.06
N TRP A 38 -2.44 -20.13 1.06
CA TRP A 38 -2.41 -19.21 2.20
C TRP A 38 -1.41 -19.63 3.29
N HIS A 39 -0.74 -20.75 3.16
CA HIS A 39 0.30 -21.17 4.10
C HIS A 39 1.62 -20.41 3.94
N ARG A 40 1.79 -19.67 2.85
CA ARG A 40 2.95 -18.80 2.60
C ARG A 40 2.47 -17.50 1.97
N VAL A 41 3.34 -16.49 1.95
CA VAL A 41 3.04 -15.24 1.23
C VAL A 41 2.88 -15.54 -0.25
N GLY A 42 1.76 -15.13 -0.82
CA GLY A 42 1.44 -15.33 -2.23
C GLY A 42 2.04 -14.25 -3.15
N LEU A 43 1.85 -14.44 -4.46
CA LEU A 43 2.18 -13.43 -5.45
C LEU A 43 1.45 -12.11 -5.15
N ARG A 44 2.11 -10.97 -5.41
CA ARG A 44 1.49 -9.65 -5.25
C ARG A 44 0.36 -9.41 -6.25
N GLN A 45 0.44 -10.01 -7.42
CA GLN A 45 -0.60 -9.94 -8.45
C GLN A 45 -1.81 -10.79 -8.08
N SER A 46 -3.01 -10.21 -8.19
CA SER A 46 -4.25 -10.93 -7.97
C SER A 46 -4.61 -11.79 -9.18
N SER A 47 -4.98 -13.05 -8.95
CA SER A 47 -5.50 -13.95 -9.99
C SER A 47 -6.83 -13.48 -10.58
N LEU A 48 -7.62 -12.68 -9.84
CA LEU A 48 -8.91 -12.18 -10.32
C LEU A 48 -8.79 -11.00 -11.31
N SER A 49 -7.79 -10.15 -11.14
CA SER A 49 -7.71 -8.89 -11.89
C SER A 49 -6.44 -8.73 -12.71
N GLY A 50 -5.47 -9.62 -12.57
CA GLY A 50 -4.14 -9.47 -13.17
C GLY A 50 -3.37 -8.25 -12.67
N THR A 51 -3.88 -7.57 -11.62
CA THR A 51 -3.29 -6.39 -10.99
C THR A 51 -3.20 -6.58 -9.49
N ASN A 52 -2.74 -5.56 -8.74
CA ASN A 52 -2.73 -5.59 -7.28
C ASN A 52 -4.10 -5.32 -6.64
N ARG A 53 -5.13 -5.06 -7.44
CA ARG A 53 -6.51 -4.86 -6.97
C ARG A 53 -7.20 -6.20 -6.74
N HIS A 54 -8.26 -6.19 -5.94
CA HIS A 54 -9.06 -7.39 -5.63
C HIS A 54 -8.17 -8.54 -5.13
N ALA A 55 -7.43 -8.29 -4.06
CA ALA A 55 -6.55 -9.30 -3.46
C ALA A 55 -7.27 -10.64 -3.28
N THR A 56 -6.60 -11.72 -3.63
CA THR A 56 -7.07 -13.11 -3.41
C THR A 56 -6.31 -13.79 -2.27
N HIS A 57 -5.30 -13.10 -1.73
CA HIS A 57 -4.41 -13.61 -0.71
C HIS A 57 -4.42 -12.69 0.54
N PRO A 58 -4.39 -13.24 1.78
CA PRO A 58 -4.40 -12.48 3.04
C PRO A 58 -3.39 -11.34 3.10
N VAL A 59 -2.12 -11.62 2.80
CA VAL A 59 -1.05 -10.61 2.86
C VAL A 59 -1.29 -9.49 1.84
N ASN A 60 -1.82 -9.80 0.66
CA ASN A 60 -2.20 -8.78 -0.31
C ASN A 60 -3.38 -7.93 0.15
N ALA A 61 -4.32 -8.52 0.89
CA ALA A 61 -5.41 -7.79 1.51
C ALA A 61 -4.89 -6.82 2.58
N LEU A 62 -3.93 -7.26 3.41
CA LEU A 62 -3.23 -6.43 4.40
C LEU A 62 -2.49 -5.26 3.73
N LEU A 63 -1.69 -5.55 2.69
CA LEU A 63 -0.96 -4.52 1.93
C LEU A 63 -1.90 -3.51 1.27
N ASN A 64 -2.98 -3.98 0.64
CA ASN A 64 -3.95 -3.09 0.00
C ASN A 64 -4.64 -2.17 1.01
N TYR A 65 -4.96 -2.70 2.19
CA TYR A 65 -5.52 -1.92 3.27
C TYR A 65 -4.52 -0.88 3.80
N ALA A 66 -3.27 -1.29 4.03
CA ALA A 66 -2.19 -0.43 4.50
C ALA A 66 -1.90 0.72 3.53
N TYR A 67 -1.86 0.43 2.23
CA TYR A 67 -1.69 1.46 1.20
C TYR A 67 -2.90 2.40 1.10
N GLY A 68 -4.12 1.90 1.35
CA GLY A 68 -5.30 2.76 1.43
C GLY A 68 -5.25 3.75 2.59
N LEU A 69 -4.72 3.32 3.76
CA LEU A 69 -4.46 4.21 4.89
C LEU A 69 -3.39 5.25 4.53
N LEU A 70 -2.25 4.82 3.97
CA LEU A 70 -1.20 5.72 3.53
C LEU A 70 -1.70 6.73 2.51
N GLU A 71 -2.48 6.30 1.50
CA GLU A 71 -3.09 7.20 0.51
C GLU A 71 -3.94 8.28 1.18
N THR A 72 -4.74 7.89 2.17
CA THR A 72 -5.59 8.82 2.90
C THR A 72 -4.78 9.88 3.65
N GLU A 73 -3.75 9.46 4.38
CA GLU A 73 -2.88 10.38 5.15
C GLU A 73 -2.09 11.32 4.22
N VAL A 74 -1.52 10.79 3.13
CA VAL A 74 -0.81 11.62 2.13
C VAL A 74 -1.76 12.62 1.47
N ARG A 75 -2.97 12.20 1.12
CA ARG A 75 -3.99 13.08 0.54
C ARG A 75 -4.35 14.24 1.49
N ILE A 76 -4.56 13.93 2.77
CA ILE A 76 -4.83 14.96 3.79
C ILE A 76 -3.67 15.95 3.88
N ALA A 77 -2.43 15.46 3.93
CA ALA A 77 -1.24 16.31 4.02
C ALA A 77 -1.07 17.20 2.77
N VAL A 78 -1.29 16.65 1.57
CA VAL A 78 -1.23 17.40 0.29
C VAL A 78 -2.25 18.54 0.27
N VAL A 79 -3.50 18.24 0.63
CA VAL A 79 -4.57 19.25 0.66
C VAL A 79 -4.31 20.29 1.75
N ALA A 80 -3.85 19.89 2.93
CA ALA A 80 -3.49 20.78 4.02
C ALA A 80 -2.32 21.74 3.66
N ALA A 81 -1.42 21.27 2.77
CA ALA A 81 -0.34 22.10 2.22
C ALA A 81 -0.80 23.04 1.08
N GLY A 82 -2.08 23.04 0.72
CA GLY A 82 -2.65 23.86 -0.37
C GLY A 82 -2.26 23.38 -1.78
N LEU A 83 -1.85 22.12 -1.92
CA LEU A 83 -1.44 21.54 -3.21
C LEU A 83 -2.60 20.80 -3.88
N ASP A 84 -2.61 20.77 -5.23
CA ASP A 84 -3.55 19.97 -6.00
C ASP A 84 -3.10 18.50 -6.03
N PRO A 85 -3.87 17.56 -5.44
CA PRO A 85 -3.51 16.15 -5.40
C PRO A 85 -3.48 15.48 -6.78
N THR A 86 -4.05 16.10 -7.82
CA THR A 86 -4.14 15.52 -9.18
C THR A 86 -2.91 15.83 -10.04
N ILE A 87 -2.08 16.80 -9.66
CA ILE A 87 -0.91 17.25 -10.42
C ILE A 87 0.33 16.52 -9.92
N GLY A 88 0.62 15.35 -10.50
CA GLY A 88 1.80 14.54 -10.20
C GLY A 88 2.96 14.79 -11.15
N TYR A 89 4.15 14.36 -10.71
CA TYR A 89 5.40 14.44 -11.48
C TYR A 89 5.73 13.12 -12.19
N LEU A 90 5.69 12.00 -11.48
CA LEU A 90 5.98 10.65 -12.00
C LEU A 90 4.74 10.01 -12.61
N HIS A 91 3.60 10.20 -11.98
CA HIS A 91 2.34 9.65 -12.44
C HIS A 91 1.62 10.61 -13.39
N ALA A 92 1.27 10.12 -14.58
CA ALA A 92 0.53 10.92 -15.55
C ALA A 92 -0.83 11.38 -15.00
N ARG A 93 -1.14 12.65 -15.22
CA ARG A 93 -2.45 13.21 -14.91
C ARG A 93 -3.54 12.45 -15.69
N ARG A 94 -4.52 11.93 -15.00
CA ARG A 94 -5.71 11.30 -15.57
C ARG A 94 -6.94 11.74 -14.78
N PRO A 95 -8.11 11.93 -15.40
CA PRO A 95 -9.33 12.28 -14.67
C PRO A 95 -9.57 11.34 -13.49
N GLY A 96 -9.84 11.91 -12.32
CA GLY A 96 -10.10 11.16 -11.07
C GLY A 96 -8.88 10.49 -10.43
N ARG A 97 -7.66 10.69 -10.96
CA ARG A 97 -6.44 10.13 -10.37
C ARG A 97 -5.69 11.19 -9.57
N VAL A 98 -5.31 10.85 -8.35
CA VAL A 98 -4.54 11.71 -7.44
C VAL A 98 -3.04 11.48 -7.64
N ALA A 99 -2.52 11.95 -8.77
CA ALA A 99 -1.17 11.64 -9.24
C ALA A 99 -0.09 12.07 -8.24
N LEU A 100 -0.19 13.27 -7.64
CA LEU A 100 0.76 13.77 -6.62
C LEU A 100 0.75 12.91 -5.37
N VAL A 101 -0.42 12.44 -4.94
CA VAL A 101 -0.52 11.56 -3.78
C VAL A 101 0.26 10.27 -4.02
N TYR A 102 0.13 9.67 -5.20
CA TYR A 102 0.88 8.45 -5.53
C TYR A 102 2.38 8.71 -5.61
N ASP A 103 2.82 9.84 -6.17
CA ASP A 103 4.23 10.22 -6.23
C ASP A 103 4.84 10.32 -4.83
N LEU A 104 4.13 10.95 -3.90
CA LEU A 104 4.56 11.10 -2.50
C LEU A 104 4.45 9.81 -1.69
N MET A 105 3.61 8.88 -2.09
CA MET A 105 3.53 7.56 -1.46
C MET A 105 4.74 6.67 -1.77
N GLU A 106 5.36 6.80 -2.96
CA GLU A 106 6.43 5.88 -3.38
C GLU A 106 7.59 5.78 -2.35
N PRO A 107 8.18 6.87 -1.85
CA PRO A 107 9.25 6.79 -0.86
C PRO A 107 8.78 6.28 0.51
N LEU A 108 7.47 6.28 0.78
CA LEU A 108 6.88 5.86 2.05
C LEU A 108 6.42 4.41 2.05
N ARG A 109 6.19 3.81 0.87
CA ARG A 109 5.75 2.41 0.73
C ARG A 109 6.66 1.41 1.43
N PRO A 110 8.00 1.47 1.33
CA PRO A 110 8.88 0.51 1.99
C PRO A 110 8.69 0.46 3.51
N ARG A 111 8.33 1.58 4.13
CA ARG A 111 8.04 1.64 5.56
C ARG A 111 6.74 0.91 5.91
N VAL A 112 5.70 1.10 5.10
CA VAL A 112 4.42 0.40 5.25
C VAL A 112 4.60 -1.09 5.02
N ASP A 113 5.34 -1.47 3.99
CA ASP A 113 5.68 -2.86 3.69
C ASP A 113 6.40 -3.53 4.86
N HIS A 114 7.37 -2.84 5.45
CA HIS A 114 8.09 -3.33 6.63
C HIS A 114 7.14 -3.59 7.80
N GLY A 115 6.23 -2.67 8.09
CA GLY A 115 5.23 -2.84 9.15
C GLY A 115 4.29 -4.03 8.91
N VAL A 116 3.84 -4.22 7.65
CA VAL A 116 3.04 -5.38 7.27
C VAL A 116 3.84 -6.67 7.38
N LEU A 117 5.09 -6.68 6.93
CA LEU A 117 5.97 -7.85 6.99
C LEU A 117 6.25 -8.26 8.45
N GLU A 118 6.59 -7.31 9.31
CA GLU A 118 6.82 -7.54 10.73
C GLU A 118 5.58 -8.12 11.42
N PHE A 119 4.41 -7.58 11.10
CA PHE A 119 3.14 -8.12 11.59
C PHE A 119 2.91 -9.55 11.13
N VAL A 120 3.07 -9.84 9.84
CA VAL A 120 2.87 -11.16 9.24
C VAL A 120 3.80 -12.21 9.85
N GLN A 121 5.04 -11.86 10.14
CA GLN A 121 6.02 -12.78 10.75
C GLN A 121 5.72 -13.13 12.19
N LYS A 122 5.05 -12.25 12.94
CA LYS A 122 4.76 -12.41 14.38
C LYS A 122 3.34 -12.90 14.66
N HIS A 123 2.42 -12.74 13.69
CA HIS A 123 1.00 -12.99 13.92
C HIS A 123 0.59 -14.43 13.58
N ILE A 124 -0.27 -15.01 14.42
CA ILE A 124 -0.93 -16.28 14.15
C ILE A 124 -2.35 -15.98 13.67
N PHE A 125 -2.58 -16.15 12.39
CA PHE A 125 -3.87 -15.88 11.76
C PHE A 125 -4.93 -16.91 12.14
N SER A 126 -6.18 -16.50 11.98
CA SER A 126 -7.37 -17.35 12.03
C SER A 126 -8.15 -17.19 10.72
N PRO A 127 -8.85 -18.22 10.24
CA PRO A 127 -9.73 -18.09 9.08
C PRO A 127 -10.80 -17.00 9.23
N GLY A 128 -11.15 -16.63 10.50
CA GLY A 128 -12.06 -15.53 10.82
C GLY A 128 -11.50 -14.13 10.63
N ASP A 129 -10.18 -13.97 10.47
CA ASP A 129 -9.55 -12.67 10.27
C ASP A 129 -9.82 -12.12 8.86
N PHE A 130 -10.26 -12.97 7.95
CA PHE A 130 -10.50 -12.65 6.55
C PHE A 130 -11.90 -13.08 6.10
N VAL A 131 -12.43 -12.32 5.14
CA VAL A 131 -13.69 -12.61 4.48
C VAL A 131 -13.44 -12.76 2.98
N MET A 132 -13.87 -13.92 2.45
CA MET A 132 -13.91 -14.11 1.00
C MET A 132 -15.22 -13.57 0.45
N THR A 133 -15.14 -12.68 -0.53
CA THR A 133 -16.33 -12.19 -1.24
C THR A 133 -16.82 -13.26 -2.23
N ASN A 134 -18.06 -13.11 -2.70
CA ASN A 134 -18.61 -14.00 -3.74
C ASN A 134 -17.80 -13.98 -5.04
N SER A 135 -17.06 -12.90 -5.30
CA SER A 135 -16.16 -12.81 -6.46
C SER A 135 -14.76 -13.42 -6.20
N GLY A 136 -14.52 -14.02 -5.03
CA GLY A 136 -13.24 -14.61 -4.66
C GLY A 136 -12.20 -13.63 -4.14
N ALA A 137 -12.57 -12.37 -3.88
CA ALA A 137 -11.64 -11.41 -3.28
C ALA A 137 -11.54 -11.61 -1.76
N CYS A 138 -10.31 -11.63 -1.26
CA CYS A 138 -9.98 -11.66 0.17
C CYS A 138 -10.01 -10.25 0.76
N ARG A 139 -10.74 -10.06 1.85
CA ARG A 139 -10.83 -8.80 2.60
C ARG A 139 -10.56 -9.03 4.07
N LEU A 140 -10.11 -7.98 4.76
CA LEU A 140 -9.95 -8.02 6.21
C LEU A 140 -11.32 -8.02 6.90
N HIS A 141 -11.46 -8.87 7.91
CA HIS A 141 -12.58 -8.81 8.82
C HIS A 141 -12.37 -7.72 9.89
N SER A 142 -13.44 -7.18 10.45
CA SER A 142 -13.37 -6.14 11.49
C SER A 142 -12.58 -6.55 12.75
N GLN A 143 -12.47 -7.85 13.03
CA GLN A 143 -11.65 -8.39 14.12
C GLN A 143 -10.15 -8.10 13.99
N MET A 144 -9.68 -7.73 12.80
CA MET A 144 -8.30 -7.26 12.58
C MET A 144 -8.07 -5.82 13.06
N ALA A 145 -8.98 -5.25 13.86
CA ALA A 145 -8.90 -3.87 14.34
C ALA A 145 -7.58 -3.55 15.10
N GLY A 146 -7.02 -4.53 15.83
CA GLY A 146 -5.74 -4.36 16.51
C GLY A 146 -4.56 -4.14 15.55
N PHE A 147 -4.52 -4.88 14.45
CA PHE A 147 -3.53 -4.66 13.37
C PHE A 147 -3.70 -3.29 12.73
N VAL A 148 -4.94 -2.93 12.43
CA VAL A 148 -5.29 -1.63 11.86
C VAL A 148 -4.83 -0.49 12.75
N ALA A 149 -5.06 -0.58 14.05
CA ALA A 149 -4.63 0.44 15.02
C ALA A 149 -3.11 0.55 15.11
N ALA A 150 -2.39 -0.57 15.15
CA ALA A 150 -0.92 -0.59 15.18
C ALA A 150 -0.32 0.00 13.90
N LEU A 151 -0.84 -0.39 12.74
CA LEU A 151 -0.40 0.12 11.44
C LEU A 151 -0.68 1.62 11.29
N ARG A 152 -1.84 2.08 11.77
CA ARG A 152 -2.21 3.49 11.74
C ARG A 152 -1.26 4.33 12.61
N ALA A 153 -0.91 3.88 13.80
CA ALA A 153 0.03 4.58 14.67
C ALA A 153 1.43 4.73 14.04
N ASP A 154 1.86 3.77 13.23
CA ASP A 154 3.11 3.87 12.46
C ASP A 154 3.00 4.81 11.26
N ILE A 155 1.85 4.81 10.57
CA ILE A 155 1.57 5.72 9.46
C ILE A 155 1.38 7.15 9.98
N GLU A 156 0.74 7.36 11.12
CA GLU A 156 0.55 8.69 11.74
C GLU A 156 1.87 9.36 12.16
N LYS A 157 2.96 8.61 12.33
CA LYS A 157 4.32 9.20 12.44
C LYS A 157 4.85 9.73 11.11
N THR A 158 4.17 9.43 10.01
CA THR A 158 4.54 9.77 8.63
C THR A 158 4.25 11.22 8.21
N PRO A 159 3.24 11.97 8.76
CA PRO A 159 2.93 13.33 8.33
C PRO A 159 4.14 14.27 8.37
N ARG A 160 5.00 14.18 9.39
CA ARG A 160 6.23 14.97 9.45
C ARG A 160 7.17 14.67 8.28
N SER A 161 7.29 13.41 7.90
CA SER A 161 8.07 12.98 6.73
C SER A 161 7.43 13.43 5.42
N ILE A 162 6.10 13.43 5.32
CA ILE A 162 5.37 13.93 4.14
C ILE A 162 5.56 15.45 4.01
N ILE A 163 5.39 16.21 5.10
CA ILE A 163 5.60 17.66 5.11
C ILE A 163 7.05 17.97 4.73
N SER A 164 8.03 17.24 5.30
CA SER A 164 9.43 17.39 4.93
C SER A 164 9.67 17.09 3.44
N LEU A 165 9.09 16.04 2.89
CA LEU A 165 9.18 15.71 1.46
C LEU A 165 8.53 16.80 0.59
N ILE A 166 7.37 17.30 0.98
CA ILE A 166 6.70 18.41 0.29
C ILE A 166 7.57 19.65 0.34
N THR A 167 8.17 20.00 1.50
CA THR A 167 9.05 21.15 1.66
C THR A 167 10.27 21.02 0.75
N VAL A 168 10.95 19.87 0.75
CA VAL A 168 12.10 19.62 -0.13
C VAL A 168 11.70 19.74 -1.60
N LEU A 169 10.56 19.17 -2.01
CA LEU A 169 10.06 19.28 -3.39
C LEU A 169 9.73 20.73 -3.78
N LEU A 170 9.25 21.54 -2.84
CA LEU A 170 8.94 22.95 -3.09
C LEU A 170 10.18 23.83 -3.08
N ASP A 171 11.19 23.52 -2.26
CA ASP A 171 12.44 24.28 -2.14
C ASP A 171 13.38 24.01 -3.34
N ASP A 172 13.49 22.76 -3.81
CA ASP A 172 14.31 22.39 -4.98
C ASP A 172 13.74 22.91 -6.31
N HIS A 173 12.47 23.29 -6.38
CA HIS A 173 11.82 23.69 -7.62
C HIS A 173 11.10 25.03 -7.51
N HIS A 174 11.86 26.12 -7.65
CA HIS A 174 11.32 27.44 -8.04
C HIS A 174 10.41 27.36 -9.29
N ASN A 175 10.59 26.32 -10.12
CA ASN A 175 9.78 26.01 -11.29
C ASN A 175 8.43 25.33 -10.98
N LEU A 176 8.27 24.61 -9.87
CA LEU A 176 6.98 24.01 -9.51
C LEU A 176 5.97 25.04 -9.00
N ARG A 177 6.42 26.14 -8.37
CA ARG A 177 5.53 27.27 -8.01
C ARG A 177 4.87 27.89 -9.24
N THR A 178 5.57 27.95 -10.36
CA THR A 178 5.05 28.51 -11.63
C THR A 178 4.00 27.61 -12.26
N LEU A 179 4.07 26.29 -12.05
CA LEU A 179 3.11 25.32 -12.58
C LEU A 179 1.83 25.20 -11.73
N ILE A 180 1.91 25.53 -10.44
CA ILE A 180 0.78 25.39 -9.49
C ILE A 180 -0.09 26.66 -9.47
N VAL A 181 0.47 27.84 -9.81
CA VAL A 181 -0.21 29.15 -9.75
C VAL A 181 -0.85 29.56 -11.08
N GLN A 182 -0.66 28.82 -12.17
CA GLN A 182 -1.19 29.18 -13.52
C GLN A 182 -2.47 28.43 -13.92
N HIS A 183 -3.23 27.89 -12.98
CA HIS A 183 -4.57 27.36 -13.29
C HIS A 183 -5.60 27.78 -12.25
#